data_023d35608b9e3f1f052cc59fa38e8166
#
_entry.id   023d35608b9e3f1f052cc59fa38e8166
#
_cell.length_a   1.000
_cell.length_b   1.000
_cell.length_c   1.000
_cell.angle_alpha   90.00
_cell.angle_beta   90.00
_cell.angle_gamma   90.00
#
_symmetry.space_group_name_H-M   'P 1'
#
loop_
_entity.id
_entity.type
_entity.pdbx_description
1 polymer ?
#
loop_
_entity_poly.entity_id
_entity_poly.type
_entity_poly.pdbx_seq_one_letter_code
_entity_poly.pdbx_strand_id
1 'polypeptide(L)'
;HHGVMVSGNLAVGDKVNACVDTGRRKAIMRAHSATHLLHKALRTVLGDHVHQAGSLVEPDRLRFDFTHFSAMKPEEIASVERMVNEAVLEGFPITVKEMPIAEARSIGAMALFGEKYGDVVRVVDMGDGYSVEFCGGTHLDNTAKVGSLRIVSEFSIASGVRRIEAITGQETLKFMENNTRLLMTLSELSLIHISEPTRQAEIS
;
A
#
# COMPACT_ATOMS: atom_id res chain seq x y z
N HIS A 1 -23.45 -12.12 2.45
CA HIS A 1 -22.50 -12.80 3.34
C HIS A 1 -22.62 -14.30 3.12
N HIS A 2 -21.47 -14.97 2.98
CA HIS A 2 -21.37 -16.43 2.99
C HIS A 2 -20.74 -16.86 4.31
N GLY A 3 -21.33 -17.84 4.96
CA GLY A 3 -20.86 -18.31 6.26
C GLY A 3 -21.26 -19.75 6.53
N VAL A 4 -20.65 -20.34 7.54
CA VAL A 4 -20.97 -21.69 8.03
C VAL A 4 -21.54 -21.55 9.44
N MET A 5 -22.72 -22.14 9.67
CA MET A 5 -23.30 -22.22 11.00
C MET A 5 -22.50 -23.21 11.83
N VAL A 6 -21.81 -22.73 12.85
CA VAL A 6 -21.01 -23.59 13.75
C VAL A 6 -21.88 -24.26 14.80
N SER A 7 -22.90 -23.54 15.30
CA SER A 7 -23.85 -24.06 16.30
C SER A 7 -25.15 -23.25 16.29
N GLY A 8 -26.24 -23.84 16.73
CA GLY A 8 -27.56 -23.20 16.82
C GLY A 8 -28.26 -23.06 15.48
N ASN A 9 -29.33 -22.28 15.44
CA ASN A 9 -30.14 -21.96 14.28
C ASN A 9 -30.25 -20.44 14.14
N LEU A 10 -30.35 -19.96 12.91
CA LEU A 10 -30.56 -18.55 12.56
C LEU A 10 -31.77 -18.44 11.64
N ALA A 11 -32.69 -17.54 11.95
CA ALA A 11 -33.86 -17.27 11.15
C ALA A 11 -33.93 -15.80 10.72
N VAL A 12 -34.70 -15.54 9.66
CA VAL A 12 -34.96 -14.17 9.20
C VAL A 12 -35.69 -13.39 10.30
N GLY A 13 -35.16 -12.25 10.66
CA GLY A 13 -35.68 -11.40 11.74
C GLY A 13 -34.92 -11.52 13.07
N ASP A 14 -34.01 -12.48 13.20
CA ASP A 14 -33.17 -12.61 14.40
C ASP A 14 -32.20 -11.42 14.54
N LYS A 15 -32.05 -10.97 15.78
CA LYS A 15 -31.00 -9.96 16.12
C LYS A 15 -29.67 -10.68 16.31
N VAL A 16 -28.66 -10.25 15.57
CA VAL A 16 -27.32 -10.81 15.62
C VAL A 16 -26.27 -9.76 15.95
N ASN A 17 -25.22 -10.17 16.64
CA ASN A 17 -24.01 -9.36 16.81
C ASN A 17 -23.01 -9.73 15.71
N ALA A 18 -22.70 -8.76 14.83
CA ALA A 18 -21.68 -8.93 13.82
C ALA A 18 -20.34 -8.41 14.33
N CYS A 19 -19.37 -9.30 14.51
CA CYS A 19 -18.01 -8.94 14.91
C CYS A 19 -17.06 -9.03 13.72
N VAL A 20 -16.33 -7.96 13.48
CA VAL A 20 -15.29 -7.92 12.45
C VAL A 20 -13.96 -8.27 13.11
N ASP A 21 -13.16 -9.12 12.44
CA ASP A 21 -11.76 -9.29 12.82
C ASP A 21 -11.01 -7.96 12.71
N THR A 22 -10.75 -7.37 13.87
CA THR A 22 -10.18 -6.04 14.00
C THR A 22 -8.74 -6.00 13.47
N GLY A 23 -7.97 -7.06 13.69
CA GLY A 23 -6.59 -7.16 13.21
C GLY A 23 -6.53 -7.14 11.69
N ARG A 24 -7.29 -8.03 11.08
CA ARG A 24 -7.43 -8.11 9.62
C ARG A 24 -7.98 -6.80 9.04
N ARG A 25 -9.00 -6.20 9.65
CA ARG A 25 -9.59 -4.93 9.20
C ARG A 25 -8.55 -3.81 9.22
N LYS A 26 -7.76 -3.66 10.29
CA LYS A 26 -6.72 -2.65 10.39
C LYS A 26 -5.61 -2.84 9.36
N ALA A 27 -5.22 -4.08 9.07
CA ALA A 27 -4.23 -4.38 8.05
C ALA A 27 -4.72 -3.96 6.65
N ILE A 28 -5.97 -4.29 6.30
CA ILE A 28 -6.61 -3.86 5.05
C ILE A 28 -6.70 -2.32 4.97
N MET A 29 -7.08 -1.64 6.06
CA MET A 29 -7.14 -0.18 6.09
C MET A 29 -5.77 0.47 5.85
N ARG A 30 -4.67 -0.12 6.38
CA ARG A 30 -3.31 0.35 6.08
C ARG A 30 -2.99 0.24 4.60
N ALA A 31 -3.18 -0.93 4.03
CA ALA A 31 -2.92 -1.19 2.63
C ALA A 31 -3.79 -0.30 1.73
N HIS A 32 -5.06 -0.07 2.08
CA HIS A 32 -5.96 0.79 1.31
C HIS A 32 -5.56 2.26 1.38
N SER A 33 -5.24 2.79 2.56
CA SER A 33 -4.77 4.17 2.68
C SER A 33 -3.42 4.37 1.98
N ALA A 34 -2.53 3.37 2.05
CA ALA A 34 -1.27 3.37 1.30
C ALA A 34 -1.47 3.40 -0.22
N THR A 35 -2.54 2.77 -0.74
CA THR A 35 -2.87 2.77 -2.17
C THR A 35 -3.10 4.20 -2.69
N HIS A 36 -3.79 5.04 -1.94
CA HIS A 36 -4.01 6.44 -2.31
C HIS A 36 -2.71 7.26 -2.29
N LEU A 37 -1.87 7.06 -1.27
CA LEU A 37 -0.56 7.70 -1.21
C LEU A 37 0.35 7.24 -2.37
N LEU A 38 0.31 5.95 -2.70
CA LEU A 38 1.03 5.38 -3.83
C LEU A 38 0.56 5.96 -5.16
N HIS A 39 -0.74 6.09 -5.38
CA HIS A 39 -1.30 6.71 -6.58
C HIS A 39 -0.82 8.15 -6.72
N LYS A 40 -0.90 8.95 -5.65
CA LYS A 40 -0.39 10.33 -5.62
C LYS A 40 1.10 10.39 -5.97
N ALA A 41 1.92 9.54 -5.36
CA ALA A 41 3.37 9.49 -5.60
C ALA A 41 3.70 9.11 -7.04
N LEU A 42 3.03 8.09 -7.59
CA LEU A 42 3.19 7.67 -8.98
C LEU A 42 2.87 8.79 -9.97
N ARG A 43 1.76 9.51 -9.76
CA ARG A 43 1.41 10.67 -10.60
C ARG A 43 2.44 11.79 -10.49
N THR A 44 2.95 12.02 -9.31
CA THR A 44 3.98 13.07 -9.10
C THR A 44 5.30 12.73 -9.76
N VAL A 45 5.73 11.47 -9.72
CA VAL A 45 7.03 11.02 -10.27
C VAL A 45 6.97 10.75 -11.77
N LEU A 46 5.90 10.11 -12.24
CA LEU A 46 5.78 9.64 -13.63
C LEU A 46 4.95 10.57 -14.51
N GLY A 47 4.06 11.37 -13.92
CA GLY A 47 3.21 12.32 -14.63
C GLY A 47 1.72 12.01 -14.60
N ASP A 48 0.93 12.96 -15.11
CA ASP A 48 -0.54 12.95 -15.04
C ASP A 48 -1.22 11.85 -15.87
N HIS A 49 -0.50 11.20 -16.77
CA HIS A 49 -1.01 10.05 -17.54
C HIS A 49 -1.21 8.78 -16.69
N VAL A 50 -0.69 8.79 -15.47
CA VAL A 50 -0.91 7.68 -14.52
C VAL A 50 -2.35 7.71 -14.02
N HIS A 51 -3.11 6.68 -14.37
CA HIS A 51 -4.46 6.43 -13.88
C HIS A 51 -4.54 5.01 -13.32
N GLN A 52 -5.34 4.82 -12.30
CA GLN A 52 -5.63 3.49 -11.77
C GLN A 52 -6.37 2.67 -12.83
N ALA A 53 -5.82 1.50 -13.19
CA ALA A 53 -6.44 0.50 -14.05
C ALA A 53 -7.07 -0.65 -13.23
N GLY A 54 -6.61 -0.84 -12.01
CA GLY A 54 -7.13 -1.82 -11.07
C GLY A 54 -6.40 -1.75 -9.73
N SER A 55 -7.01 -2.32 -8.70
CA SER A 55 -6.36 -2.46 -7.39
C SER A 55 -6.90 -3.66 -6.63
N LEU A 56 -6.07 -4.20 -5.74
CA LEU A 56 -6.44 -5.22 -4.77
C LEU A 56 -5.79 -4.88 -3.44
N VAL A 57 -6.59 -4.94 -2.38
CA VAL A 57 -6.15 -4.63 -1.02
C VAL A 57 -6.38 -5.84 -0.15
N GLU A 58 -5.30 -6.44 0.35
CA GLU A 58 -5.28 -7.61 1.23
C GLU A 58 -4.62 -7.26 2.58
N PRO A 59 -4.75 -8.10 3.60
CA PRO A 59 -4.13 -7.82 4.89
C PRO A 59 -2.60 -7.77 4.86
N ASP A 60 -1.99 -8.53 3.97
CA ASP A 60 -0.55 -8.78 3.86
C ASP A 60 0.11 -8.01 2.71
N ARG A 61 -0.69 -7.53 1.75
CA ARG A 61 -0.18 -6.78 0.58
C ARG A 61 -1.23 -5.88 -0.03
N LEU A 62 -0.76 -4.97 -0.86
CA LEU A 62 -1.58 -4.27 -1.85
C LEU A 62 -1.04 -4.51 -3.25
N ARG A 63 -1.91 -4.43 -4.23
CA ARG A 63 -1.61 -4.45 -5.66
C ARG A 63 -2.24 -3.23 -6.31
N PHE A 64 -1.47 -2.53 -7.11
CA PHE A 64 -1.93 -1.35 -7.84
C PHE A 64 -1.55 -1.46 -9.30
N ASP A 65 -2.55 -1.49 -10.17
CA ASP A 65 -2.40 -1.52 -11.61
C ASP A 65 -2.64 -0.12 -12.17
N PHE A 66 -1.73 0.38 -13.00
CA PHE A 66 -1.77 1.76 -13.48
C PHE A 66 -1.29 1.89 -14.92
N THR A 67 -1.77 2.94 -15.60
CA THR A 67 -1.36 3.25 -16.96
C THR A 67 0.06 3.83 -16.98
N HIS A 68 0.98 3.15 -17.67
CA HIS A 68 2.33 3.64 -17.94
C HIS A 68 2.96 2.85 -19.08
N PHE A 69 3.77 3.50 -19.92
CA PHE A 69 4.22 2.94 -21.18
C PHE A 69 5.50 2.11 -21.11
N SER A 70 6.31 2.30 -20.07
CA SER A 70 7.63 1.66 -19.92
C SER A 70 7.79 1.05 -18.53
N ALA A 71 8.79 0.18 -18.36
CA ALA A 71 9.22 -0.25 -17.03
C ALA A 71 9.71 0.94 -16.23
N MET A 72 9.36 1.00 -14.95
CA MET A 72 9.89 2.01 -14.05
C MET A 72 11.37 1.78 -13.81
N LYS A 73 12.12 2.88 -13.77
CA LYS A 73 13.54 2.84 -13.41
C LYS A 73 13.68 2.63 -11.89
N PRO A 74 14.79 2.02 -11.42
CA PRO A 74 15.04 1.86 -10.00
C PRO A 74 14.95 3.17 -9.20
N GLU A 75 15.39 4.29 -9.79
CA GLU A 75 15.35 5.61 -9.16
C GLU A 75 13.92 6.16 -9.05
N GLU A 76 13.05 5.85 -10.01
CA GLU A 76 11.63 6.21 -10.00
C GLU A 76 10.90 5.42 -8.92
N ILE A 77 11.14 4.11 -8.82
CA ILE A 77 10.59 3.25 -7.77
C ILE A 77 11.03 3.76 -6.38
N ALA A 78 12.32 4.04 -6.21
CA ALA A 78 12.85 4.57 -4.96
C ALA A 78 12.24 5.94 -4.60
N SER A 79 12.01 6.80 -5.60
CA SER A 79 11.39 8.12 -5.40
C SER A 79 9.92 8.00 -4.99
N VAL A 80 9.16 7.10 -5.63
CA VAL A 80 7.77 6.81 -5.28
C VAL A 80 7.68 6.27 -3.84
N GLU A 81 8.50 5.27 -3.50
CA GLU A 81 8.54 4.67 -2.17
C GLU A 81 8.89 5.71 -1.10
N ARG A 82 9.89 6.57 -1.36
CA ARG A 82 10.26 7.66 -0.46
C ARG A 82 9.12 8.64 -0.25
N MET A 83 8.47 9.13 -1.32
CA MET A 83 7.34 10.06 -1.20
C MET A 83 6.19 9.50 -0.37
N VAL A 84 5.85 8.22 -0.55
CA VAL A 84 4.81 7.59 0.26
C VAL A 84 5.22 7.57 1.73
N ASN A 85 6.46 7.19 2.02
CA ASN A 85 6.95 7.12 3.40
C ASN A 85 7.10 8.51 4.04
N GLU A 86 7.45 9.54 3.28
CA GLU A 86 7.42 10.93 3.75
C GLU A 86 6.00 11.34 4.14
N ALA A 87 4.99 11.09 3.31
CA ALA A 87 3.58 11.37 3.64
C ALA A 87 3.07 10.55 4.84
N VAL A 88 3.61 9.36 5.07
CA VAL A 88 3.34 8.56 6.28
C VAL A 88 3.94 9.23 7.51
N LEU A 89 5.19 9.69 7.43
CA LEU A 89 5.90 10.35 8.54
C LEU A 89 5.30 11.71 8.91
N GLU A 90 4.77 12.44 7.93
CA GLU A 90 4.05 13.71 8.17
C GLU A 90 2.77 13.51 9.00
N GLY A 91 2.21 12.32 9.01
CA GLY A 91 1.05 12.04 9.83
C GLY A 91 -0.20 12.82 9.42
N PHE A 92 -0.46 12.95 8.14
CA PHE A 92 -1.60 13.68 7.62
C PHE A 92 -2.93 13.13 8.15
N PRO A 93 -3.88 14.01 8.54
CA PRO A 93 -5.24 13.57 8.84
C PRO A 93 -5.89 13.00 7.58
N ILE A 94 -6.69 11.94 7.76
CA ILE A 94 -7.50 11.35 6.71
C ILE A 94 -8.95 11.61 7.05
N THR A 95 -9.61 12.44 6.25
CA THR A 95 -11.01 12.79 6.41
C THR A 95 -11.86 12.16 5.32
N VAL A 96 -13.09 11.88 5.66
CA VAL A 96 -14.07 11.27 4.75
C VAL A 96 -15.34 12.11 4.78
N LYS A 97 -15.78 12.55 3.60
CA LYS A 97 -16.99 13.36 3.45
C LYS A 97 -17.85 12.82 2.31
N GLU A 98 -19.15 12.86 2.50
CA GLU A 98 -20.11 12.69 1.42
C GLU A 98 -20.53 14.07 0.90
N MET A 99 -20.49 14.24 -0.40
CA MET A 99 -20.83 15.51 -1.03
C MET A 99 -21.37 15.31 -2.45
N PRO A 100 -22.06 16.30 -3.03
CA PRO A 100 -22.46 16.28 -4.42
C PRO A 100 -21.26 16.09 -5.36
N ILE A 101 -21.42 15.30 -6.41
CA ILE A 101 -20.34 15.01 -7.38
C ILE A 101 -19.76 16.28 -8.03
N ALA A 102 -20.60 17.29 -8.23
CA ALA A 102 -20.15 18.56 -8.79
C ALA A 102 -19.20 19.31 -7.85
N GLU A 103 -19.48 19.29 -6.54
CA GLU A 103 -18.64 19.87 -5.50
C GLU A 103 -17.32 19.09 -5.40
N ALA A 104 -17.39 17.75 -5.36
CA ALA A 104 -16.21 16.88 -5.29
C ALA A 104 -15.26 17.10 -6.49
N ARG A 105 -15.80 17.32 -7.68
CA ARG A 105 -14.99 17.67 -8.86
C ARG A 105 -14.38 19.07 -8.77
N SER A 106 -15.08 20.03 -8.19
CA SER A 106 -14.59 21.41 -8.06
C SER A 106 -13.39 21.51 -7.10
N ILE A 107 -13.29 20.62 -6.11
CA ILE A 107 -12.12 20.53 -5.22
C ILE A 107 -10.98 19.65 -5.79
N GLY A 108 -11.11 19.19 -7.04
CA GLY A 108 -10.08 18.40 -7.73
C GLY A 108 -10.02 16.92 -7.30
N ALA A 109 -11.08 16.40 -6.68
CA ALA A 109 -11.12 14.99 -6.27
C ALA A 109 -11.06 14.06 -7.50
N MET A 110 -10.13 13.12 -7.48
CA MET A 110 -9.94 12.16 -8.56
C MET A 110 -10.99 11.05 -8.49
N ALA A 111 -11.63 10.80 -9.63
CA ALA A 111 -12.52 9.67 -9.82
C ALA A 111 -11.77 8.51 -10.49
N LEU A 112 -12.15 7.28 -10.19
CA LEU A 112 -11.62 6.11 -10.90
C LEU A 112 -12.11 6.14 -12.35
N PHE A 113 -11.23 5.81 -13.28
CA PHE A 113 -11.55 5.81 -14.69
C PHE A 113 -12.59 4.71 -15.02
N GLY A 114 -13.66 5.08 -15.71
CA GLY A 114 -14.70 4.14 -16.18
C GLY A 114 -15.78 3.79 -15.16
N GLU A 115 -15.72 4.27 -13.93
CA GLU A 115 -16.81 4.09 -12.97
C GLU A 115 -17.94 5.09 -13.14
N LYS A 116 -19.18 4.60 -12.92
CA LYS A 116 -20.38 5.46 -12.89
C LYS A 116 -20.68 5.80 -11.44
N TYR A 117 -20.72 7.08 -11.15
CA TYR A 117 -21.02 7.60 -9.82
C TYR A 117 -22.45 8.15 -9.78
N GLY A 118 -23.09 8.06 -8.62
CA GLY A 118 -24.37 8.74 -8.35
C GLY A 118 -24.18 10.25 -8.13
N ASP A 119 -25.29 10.93 -7.79
CA ASP A 119 -25.31 12.37 -7.53
C ASP A 119 -24.49 12.76 -6.29
N VAL A 120 -24.36 11.85 -5.32
CA VAL A 120 -23.57 12.01 -4.10
C VAL A 120 -22.45 11.00 -4.11
N VAL A 121 -21.23 11.44 -3.81
CA VAL A 121 -20.01 10.65 -3.77
C VAL A 121 -19.33 10.75 -2.43
N ARG A 122 -18.65 9.69 -2.05
CA ARG A 122 -17.79 9.66 -0.86
C ARG A 122 -16.37 10.02 -1.27
N VAL A 123 -15.85 11.10 -0.69
CA VAL A 123 -14.51 11.63 -0.94
C VAL A 123 -13.63 11.35 0.26
N VAL A 124 -12.45 10.80 -0.01
CA VAL A 124 -11.38 10.62 0.97
C VAL A 124 -10.32 11.67 0.68
N ASP A 125 -10.04 12.51 1.67
CA ASP A 125 -9.03 13.56 1.63
C ASP A 125 -7.94 13.24 2.65
N MET A 126 -6.71 13.20 2.20
CA MET A 126 -5.50 12.99 3.00
C MET A 126 -4.65 14.27 2.96
N GLY A 127 -4.43 14.89 4.12
CA GLY A 127 -3.55 16.05 4.25
C GLY A 127 -4.07 17.32 3.62
N ASP A 128 -5.39 17.59 3.78
CA ASP A 128 -6.03 18.82 3.32
C ASP A 128 -5.68 19.14 1.85
N GLY A 129 -5.90 18.15 0.98
CA GLY A 129 -5.67 18.29 -0.46
C GLY A 129 -4.39 17.61 -0.99
N TYR A 130 -3.59 16.95 -0.17
CA TYR A 130 -2.43 16.21 -0.64
C TYR A 130 -2.83 15.05 -1.58
N SER A 131 -3.85 14.26 -1.17
CA SER A 131 -4.50 13.26 -2.02
C SER A 131 -6.00 13.30 -1.79
N VAL A 132 -6.78 13.60 -2.81
CA VAL A 132 -8.25 13.70 -2.74
C VAL A 132 -8.85 12.79 -3.79
N GLU A 133 -9.56 11.74 -3.37
CA GLU A 133 -10.07 10.72 -4.29
C GLU A 133 -11.49 10.27 -3.93
N PHE A 134 -12.27 9.87 -4.95
CA PHE A 134 -13.53 9.18 -4.73
C PHE A 134 -13.25 7.76 -4.25
N CYS A 135 -13.70 7.42 -3.05
CA CYS A 135 -13.47 6.09 -2.50
C CYS A 135 -14.55 5.66 -1.50
N GLY A 136 -15.19 4.52 -1.78
CA GLY A 136 -16.18 3.89 -0.91
C GLY A 136 -15.59 3.00 0.19
N GLY A 137 -14.27 2.77 0.21
CA GLY A 137 -13.64 1.81 1.09
C GLY A 137 -13.36 2.32 2.51
N THR A 138 -12.79 1.44 3.34
CA THR A 138 -12.42 1.77 4.71
C THR A 138 -10.98 2.23 4.79
N HIS A 139 -10.75 3.35 5.47
CA HIS A 139 -9.44 3.99 5.63
C HIS A 139 -9.06 4.17 7.08
N LEU A 140 -7.79 4.43 7.31
CA LEU A 140 -7.28 4.96 8.56
C LEU A 140 -7.76 6.42 8.76
N ASP A 141 -7.58 6.94 9.93
CA ASP A 141 -7.85 8.34 10.28
C ASP A 141 -6.60 9.24 10.19
N ASN A 142 -5.41 8.62 10.01
CA ASN A 142 -4.14 9.32 9.92
C ASN A 142 -3.13 8.48 9.13
N THR A 143 -2.32 9.13 8.27
CA THR A 143 -1.34 8.45 7.40
C THR A 143 -0.21 7.79 8.18
N ALA A 144 0.18 8.30 9.37
CA ALA A 144 1.20 7.66 10.21
C ALA A 144 0.82 6.22 10.62
N LYS A 145 -0.47 5.90 10.70
CA LYS A 145 -0.95 4.55 11.04
C LYS A 145 -0.78 3.53 9.91
N VAL A 146 -0.41 3.96 8.71
CA VAL A 146 -0.02 3.06 7.60
C VAL A 146 1.20 2.24 7.99
N GLY A 147 2.12 2.85 8.74
CA GLY A 147 3.47 2.34 8.92
C GLY A 147 4.28 2.51 7.62
N SER A 148 5.49 1.97 7.55
CA SER A 148 6.27 2.08 6.32
C SER A 148 5.65 1.27 5.18
N LEU A 149 5.80 1.79 3.94
CA LEU A 149 5.49 1.08 2.71
C LEU A 149 6.80 0.60 2.06
N ARG A 150 6.78 -0.62 1.52
CA ARG A 150 7.84 -1.16 0.66
C ARG A 150 7.25 -1.68 -0.63
N ILE A 151 7.78 -1.23 -1.76
CA ILE A 151 7.48 -1.80 -3.07
C ILE A 151 8.30 -3.09 -3.21
N VAL A 152 7.62 -4.21 -3.46
CA VAL A 152 8.27 -5.52 -3.59
C VAL A 152 8.43 -5.96 -5.03
N SER A 153 7.57 -5.50 -5.93
CA SER A 153 7.68 -5.81 -7.37
C SER A 153 7.03 -4.71 -8.23
N GLU A 154 7.54 -4.58 -9.45
CA GLU A 154 6.98 -3.76 -10.53
C GLU A 154 7.13 -4.49 -11.85
N PHE A 155 6.03 -4.72 -12.60
CA PHE A 155 6.07 -5.44 -13.87
C PHE A 155 4.88 -5.09 -14.79
N SER A 156 4.99 -5.47 -16.06
CA SER A 156 3.90 -5.29 -17.05
C SER A 156 2.86 -6.40 -16.92
N ILE A 157 1.58 -6.02 -17.01
CA ILE A 157 0.45 -6.98 -17.05
C ILE A 157 -0.33 -6.93 -18.36
N ALA A 158 -0.23 -5.79 -19.07
CA ALA A 158 -0.84 -5.59 -20.38
C ALA A 158 -0.09 -4.48 -21.12
N SER A 159 -0.38 -4.27 -22.41
CA SER A 159 0.16 -3.13 -23.15
C SER A 159 -0.27 -1.81 -22.49
N GLY A 160 0.71 -1.00 -22.12
CA GLY A 160 0.47 0.29 -21.46
C GLY A 160 -0.05 0.21 -20.01
N VAL A 161 -0.03 -0.97 -19.38
CA VAL A 161 -0.46 -1.16 -17.99
C VAL A 161 0.64 -1.85 -17.18
N ARG A 162 1.04 -1.20 -16.11
CA ARG A 162 2.03 -1.68 -15.14
C ARG A 162 1.36 -2.06 -13.83
N ARG A 163 1.97 -2.98 -13.11
CA ARG A 163 1.53 -3.42 -11.78
C ARG A 163 2.64 -3.19 -10.77
N ILE A 164 2.27 -2.60 -9.65
CA ILE A 164 3.08 -2.58 -8.42
C ILE A 164 2.43 -3.47 -7.38
N GLU A 165 3.24 -4.28 -6.71
CA GLU A 165 2.90 -4.93 -5.46
C GLU A 165 3.71 -4.30 -4.34
N ALA A 166 3.05 -4.01 -3.22
CA ALA A 166 3.68 -3.39 -2.06
C ALA A 166 3.12 -3.97 -0.75
N ILE A 167 3.89 -3.83 0.30
CA ILE A 167 3.57 -4.25 1.66
C ILE A 167 3.60 -3.05 2.59
N THR A 168 2.86 -3.12 3.71
CA THR A 168 2.76 -2.03 4.69
C THR A 168 2.79 -2.55 6.12
N GLY A 169 3.12 -1.67 7.05
CA GLY A 169 3.03 -1.92 8.48
C GLY A 169 3.79 -3.16 8.92
N GLN A 170 3.09 -4.14 9.47
CA GLN A 170 3.71 -5.35 10.03
C GLN A 170 4.46 -6.19 8.99
N GLU A 171 3.96 -6.26 7.76
CA GLU A 171 4.63 -7.03 6.70
C GLU A 171 5.96 -6.38 6.28
N THR A 172 6.03 -5.04 6.31
CA THR A 172 7.31 -4.33 6.09
C THR A 172 8.32 -4.65 7.20
N LEU A 173 7.88 -4.69 8.46
CA LEU A 173 8.77 -5.07 9.58
C LEU A 173 9.29 -6.50 9.42
N LYS A 174 8.42 -7.46 9.11
CA LYS A 174 8.83 -8.85 8.83
C LYS A 174 9.81 -8.95 7.67
N PHE A 175 9.58 -8.17 6.61
CA PHE A 175 10.49 -8.11 5.47
C PHE A 175 11.89 -7.60 5.89
N MET A 176 11.94 -6.54 6.71
CA MET A 176 13.21 -5.99 7.23
C MET A 176 13.93 -6.99 8.14
N GLU A 177 13.21 -7.66 9.06
CA GLU A 177 13.77 -8.69 9.93
C GLU A 177 14.36 -9.85 9.14
N ASN A 178 13.64 -10.33 8.12
CA ASN A 178 14.12 -11.40 7.25
C ASN A 178 15.39 -11.00 6.50
N ASN A 179 15.44 -9.79 5.94
CA ASN A 179 16.63 -9.29 5.25
C ASN A 179 17.82 -9.12 6.20
N THR A 180 17.59 -8.61 7.41
CA THR A 180 18.64 -8.50 8.44
C THR A 180 19.19 -9.88 8.80
N ARG A 181 18.32 -10.85 9.01
CA ARG A 181 18.73 -12.23 9.30
C ARG A 181 19.55 -12.85 8.17
N LEU A 182 19.14 -12.66 6.91
CA LEU A 182 19.91 -13.12 5.75
C LEU A 182 21.28 -12.47 5.68
N LEU A 183 21.38 -11.16 5.92
CA LEU A 183 22.66 -10.45 5.94
C LEU A 183 23.58 -10.96 7.08
N MET A 184 23.05 -11.23 8.26
CA MET A 184 23.81 -11.82 9.37
C MET A 184 24.34 -13.19 8.98
N THR A 185 23.50 -14.07 8.44
CA THR A 185 23.92 -15.42 7.99
C THR A 185 24.99 -15.33 6.91
N LEU A 186 24.86 -14.43 5.94
CA LEU A 186 25.88 -14.23 4.89
C LEU A 186 27.18 -13.68 5.48
N SER A 187 27.11 -12.79 6.46
CA SER A 187 28.28 -12.25 7.16
C SER A 187 29.02 -13.35 7.93
N GLU A 188 28.29 -14.23 8.65
CA GLU A 188 28.89 -15.38 9.35
C GLU A 188 29.59 -16.33 8.37
N LEU A 189 28.96 -16.64 7.24
CA LEU A 189 29.56 -17.47 6.18
C LEU A 189 30.82 -16.82 5.59
N SER A 190 30.82 -15.49 5.41
CA SER A 190 31.97 -14.74 4.91
C SER A 190 33.14 -14.70 5.92
N LEU A 191 32.84 -14.55 7.22
CA LEU A 191 33.84 -14.53 8.29
C LEU A 191 34.55 -15.87 8.47
N ILE A 192 33.94 -17.01 8.15
CA ILE A 192 34.57 -18.31 8.13
C ILE A 192 35.78 -18.36 7.18
N HIS A 193 35.75 -17.57 6.11
CA HIS A 193 36.86 -17.47 5.14
C HIS A 193 37.89 -16.40 5.51
N ILE A 194 37.59 -15.49 6.44
CA ILE A 194 38.51 -14.41 6.87
C ILE A 194 39.28 -14.80 8.15
N SER A 195 38.84 -15.81 8.90
CA SER A 195 39.39 -16.19 10.20
C SER A 195 40.56 -17.17 10.13
N GLU A 196 41.08 -17.54 8.95
CA GLU A 196 42.39 -18.16 8.89
C GLU A 196 43.46 -17.06 8.78
N PRO A 197 44.19 -16.74 9.86
CA PRO A 197 45.38 -15.93 9.72
C PRO A 197 46.38 -16.74 8.89
N THR A 198 46.72 -16.26 7.72
CA THR A 198 47.84 -16.76 6.97
C THR A 198 49.05 -16.74 7.91
N ARG A 199 49.38 -17.85 8.49
CA ARG A 199 50.68 -18.01 9.17
C ARG A 199 51.74 -17.92 8.07
N GLN A 200 52.24 -16.71 7.91
CA GLN A 200 53.46 -16.51 7.16
C GLN A 200 54.53 -17.28 7.89
N ALA A 201 54.96 -18.39 7.31
CA ALA A 201 56.10 -19.14 7.81
C ALA A 201 57.31 -18.20 7.73
N GLU A 202 57.83 -17.79 8.89
CA GLU A 202 59.17 -17.22 8.95
C GLU A 202 60.13 -18.32 8.54
N ILE A 203 60.68 -18.17 7.33
CA ILE A 203 61.81 -18.96 6.88
C ILE A 203 63.05 -18.27 7.45
N SER A 204 63.65 -18.87 8.50
CA SER A 204 64.97 -18.56 9.01
C SER A 204 66.05 -19.21 8.12
#